data_655f4475a8b152ba8acef41d23243760
#
_entry.id   655f4475a8b152ba8acef41d23243760
#
_cell.length_a   1.000
_cell.length_b   1.000
_cell.length_c   1.000
_cell.angle_alpha   90.00
_cell.angle_beta   90.00
_cell.angle_gamma   90.00
#
_symmetry.space_group_name_H-M   'P 1'
#
loop_
_entity.id
_entity.type
_entity.pdbx_description
1 polymer ?
#
loop_
_entity_poly.entity_id
_entity_poly.type
_entity_poly.pdbx_seq_one_letter_code
_entity_poly.pdbx_strand_id
1 'polypeptide(L)'
;MSASRVYLAVTLPLIGIHFAFPAGGTAQSIIYELLGGTAVLAIVYAVRLHRPEHRLPWLLFAGGNALFVIGDVISIFLEDPPVPSPADVFYLAGYPLVAAGLLLLMLAAGARNRSAALADAAVFTLGFALLQWTFLMGPAVRGSGSRAEHVVSGLYPAMDIVLLAGFAGFFVSPAWRTPAFRYLVGGVLALLLGDEVYGLDANGYSSGDWVDFTWMLSYVLWAAAALHPSMRELSKARRSTALRIAGARIVVLAAALVTVPAVLLVQQVRGKPLDVYVVVAIGSAISLLVVARLTGILRALERIRGREQAARTIAEEAQARLTVQNEQLVEADRLKDEFVALISHDLRTPLTSIVGYVELAMDDELEQPLDEERRSYLEVVSRSSERLLRLVDDLLFIARLQAGQLVLEPAKLDLCTIVAQSVEESKPRAEAKGVALSFLGSGTVMIECDKGRIFQLLDNLLSNAIKFTPAGGRIDVRAVPKLDGAVLEVSDTGIGLAPGEAELVFDRFFRSSTTAAQQIPGTGLGLFIARAIAEAHGGQISAGGRDGDGTTFRIELPAQLPPQPGSDSAGAELVA
;
A
#
# COMPACT_ATOMS: atom_id res chain seq x y z
N MET A 1 8.61 -29.54 -15.09
CA MET A 1 9.98 -29.22 -14.57
C MET A 1 10.54 -28.05 -15.36
N SER A 2 11.33 -27.14 -14.72
CA SER A 2 12.02 -26.08 -15.47
C SER A 2 13.12 -26.66 -16.37
N ALA A 3 13.41 -25.99 -17.50
CA ALA A 3 14.48 -26.44 -18.41
C ALA A 3 15.83 -26.64 -17.70
N SER A 4 16.16 -25.76 -16.73
CA SER A 4 17.36 -25.89 -15.89
C SER A 4 17.37 -27.17 -15.05
N ARG A 5 16.25 -27.61 -14.49
CA ARG A 5 16.17 -28.85 -13.70
C ARG A 5 16.30 -30.08 -14.58
N VAL A 6 15.72 -30.08 -15.79
CA VAL A 6 15.88 -31.17 -16.75
C VAL A 6 17.34 -31.29 -17.17
N TYR A 7 17.97 -30.16 -17.50
CA TYR A 7 19.37 -30.10 -17.89
C TYR A 7 20.28 -30.64 -16.79
N LEU A 8 20.13 -30.21 -15.54
CA LEU A 8 20.89 -30.72 -14.39
C LEU A 8 20.66 -32.23 -14.15
N ALA A 9 19.42 -32.70 -14.28
CA ALA A 9 19.10 -34.12 -14.08
C ALA A 9 19.76 -35.02 -15.10
N VAL A 10 20.10 -34.51 -16.29
CA VAL A 10 20.81 -35.25 -17.34
C VAL A 10 22.33 -35.11 -17.20
N THR A 11 22.82 -33.89 -16.99
CA THR A 11 24.25 -33.57 -17.05
C THR A 11 25.02 -33.95 -15.79
N LEU A 12 24.43 -33.84 -14.58
CA LEU A 12 25.12 -34.24 -13.34
C LEU A 12 25.45 -35.77 -13.30
N PRO A 13 24.53 -36.69 -13.69
CA PRO A 13 24.90 -38.09 -13.85
C PRO A 13 25.99 -38.33 -14.89
N LEU A 14 26.01 -37.55 -16.00
CA LEU A 14 27.06 -37.67 -17.01
C LEU A 14 28.44 -37.33 -16.47
N ILE A 15 28.56 -36.34 -15.55
CA ILE A 15 29.82 -36.07 -14.84
C ILE A 15 30.25 -37.33 -14.05
N GLY A 16 29.33 -37.98 -13.33
CA GLY A 16 29.64 -39.24 -12.62
C GLY A 16 30.04 -40.37 -13.55
N ILE A 17 29.39 -40.50 -14.69
CA ILE A 17 29.71 -41.52 -15.73
C ILE A 17 31.10 -41.26 -16.31
N HIS A 18 31.53 -40.01 -16.50
CA HIS A 18 32.88 -39.66 -16.96
C HIS A 18 33.96 -40.39 -16.12
N PHE A 19 33.84 -40.40 -14.79
CA PHE A 19 34.80 -41.05 -13.90
C PHE A 19 34.67 -42.59 -13.83
N ALA A 20 33.66 -43.17 -14.46
CA ALA A 20 33.54 -44.63 -14.60
C ALA A 20 34.39 -45.20 -15.73
N PHE A 21 34.92 -44.37 -16.63
CA PHE A 21 35.80 -44.76 -17.71
C PHE A 21 37.28 -44.64 -17.31
N PRO A 22 38.18 -45.37 -17.97
CA PRO A 22 39.62 -45.24 -17.73
C PRO A 22 40.10 -43.80 -17.97
N ALA A 23 40.99 -43.33 -17.10
CA ALA A 23 41.59 -42.00 -17.19
C ALA A 23 42.33 -41.82 -18.53
N GLY A 24 42.12 -40.66 -19.18
CA GLY A 24 42.68 -40.38 -20.51
C GLY A 24 42.09 -41.16 -21.68
N GLY A 25 41.04 -41.94 -21.44
CA GLY A 25 40.39 -42.75 -22.49
C GLY A 25 39.45 -41.88 -23.39
N THR A 26 39.33 -42.29 -24.68
CA THR A 26 38.51 -41.60 -25.69
C THR A 26 37.06 -41.35 -25.22
N ALA A 27 36.46 -42.33 -24.50
CA ALA A 27 35.09 -42.20 -23.99
C ALA A 27 34.99 -41.08 -22.93
N GLN A 28 35.99 -40.94 -22.08
CA GLN A 28 36.08 -39.90 -21.07
C GLN A 28 36.18 -38.50 -21.71
N SER A 29 37.08 -38.34 -22.70
CA SER A 29 37.21 -37.08 -23.45
C SER A 29 35.92 -36.71 -24.18
N ILE A 30 35.25 -37.67 -24.83
CA ILE A 30 33.98 -37.41 -25.51
C ILE A 30 32.91 -36.88 -24.54
N ILE A 31 32.80 -37.46 -23.34
CA ILE A 31 31.80 -37.01 -22.35
C ILE A 31 32.13 -35.59 -21.88
N TYR A 32 33.41 -35.28 -21.65
CA TYR A 32 33.87 -33.95 -21.25
C TYR A 32 33.49 -32.90 -22.29
N GLU A 33 33.84 -33.14 -23.56
CA GLU A 33 33.54 -32.24 -24.67
C GLU A 33 32.02 -32.07 -24.93
N LEU A 34 31.26 -33.19 -24.81
CA LEU A 34 29.81 -33.12 -24.91
C LEU A 34 29.20 -32.24 -23.83
N LEU A 35 29.69 -32.30 -22.59
CA LEU A 35 29.21 -31.44 -21.50
C LEU A 35 29.49 -29.97 -21.79
N GLY A 36 30.72 -29.62 -22.20
CA GLY A 36 31.11 -28.29 -22.60
C GLY A 36 30.30 -27.77 -23.79
N GLY A 37 30.22 -28.56 -24.87
CA GLY A 37 29.47 -28.20 -26.07
C GLY A 37 27.96 -28.00 -25.82
N THR A 38 27.35 -28.90 -25.02
CA THR A 38 25.94 -28.74 -24.63
C THR A 38 25.69 -27.51 -23.77
N ALA A 39 26.67 -27.12 -22.94
CA ALA A 39 26.57 -25.91 -22.13
C ALA A 39 26.50 -24.63 -23.00
N VAL A 40 27.37 -24.55 -24.04
CA VAL A 40 27.35 -23.43 -25.01
C VAL A 40 25.98 -23.35 -25.71
N LEU A 41 25.50 -24.49 -26.24
CA LEU A 41 24.22 -24.57 -26.93
C LEU A 41 23.05 -24.21 -25.99
N ALA A 42 23.09 -24.66 -24.74
CA ALA A 42 22.08 -24.37 -23.73
C ALA A 42 22.02 -22.91 -23.38
N ILE A 43 23.16 -22.21 -23.26
CA ILE A 43 23.20 -20.77 -23.02
C ILE A 43 22.59 -19.99 -24.19
N VAL A 44 22.97 -20.32 -25.44
CA VAL A 44 22.43 -19.69 -26.65
C VAL A 44 20.91 -19.92 -26.77
N TYR A 45 20.47 -21.16 -26.53
CA TYR A 45 19.06 -21.51 -26.51
C TYR A 45 18.29 -20.74 -25.44
N ALA A 46 18.84 -20.65 -24.25
CA ALA A 46 18.23 -19.93 -23.13
C ALA A 46 18.02 -18.42 -23.43
N VAL A 47 18.97 -17.77 -24.13
CA VAL A 47 18.83 -16.40 -24.59
C VAL A 47 17.64 -16.25 -25.56
N ARG A 48 17.41 -17.22 -26.44
CA ARG A 48 16.25 -17.22 -27.35
C ARG A 48 14.94 -17.51 -26.61
N LEU A 49 14.97 -18.46 -25.68
CA LEU A 49 13.81 -18.91 -24.89
C LEU A 49 13.32 -17.82 -23.92
N HIS A 50 14.25 -17.25 -23.15
CA HIS A 50 13.91 -16.32 -22.07
C HIS A 50 13.90 -14.86 -22.51
N ARG A 51 14.52 -14.50 -23.63
CA ARG A 51 14.62 -13.14 -24.16
C ARG A 51 14.97 -12.09 -23.10
N PRO A 52 16.13 -12.22 -22.41
CA PRO A 52 16.53 -11.25 -21.40
C PRO A 52 16.68 -9.86 -22.01
N GLU A 53 16.46 -8.80 -21.21
CA GLU A 53 16.59 -7.40 -21.64
C GLU A 53 18.00 -7.11 -22.17
N HIS A 54 19.03 -7.65 -21.51
CA HIS A 54 20.43 -7.57 -21.91
C HIS A 54 20.92 -8.93 -22.38
N ARG A 55 21.05 -9.15 -23.71
CA ARG A 55 21.46 -10.41 -24.31
C ARG A 55 22.98 -10.55 -24.37
N LEU A 56 23.70 -9.43 -24.58
CA LEU A 56 25.13 -9.42 -24.78
C LEU A 56 25.93 -10.13 -23.68
N PRO A 57 25.64 -9.92 -22.38
CA PRO A 57 26.34 -10.64 -21.32
C PRO A 57 26.33 -12.17 -21.48
N TRP A 58 25.17 -12.72 -21.79
CA TRP A 58 24.98 -14.16 -21.95
C TRP A 58 25.64 -14.72 -23.23
N LEU A 59 25.69 -13.91 -24.29
CA LEU A 59 26.41 -14.29 -25.51
C LEU A 59 27.93 -14.26 -25.29
N LEU A 60 28.43 -13.32 -24.47
CA LEU A 60 29.82 -13.32 -24.06
C LEU A 60 30.18 -14.56 -23.22
N PHE A 61 29.26 -14.94 -22.31
CA PHE A 61 29.39 -16.21 -21.58
C PHE A 61 29.44 -17.43 -22.52
N ALA A 62 28.55 -17.51 -23.50
CA ALA A 62 28.55 -18.58 -24.49
C ALA A 62 29.84 -18.61 -25.31
N GLY A 63 30.32 -17.40 -25.71
CA GLY A 63 31.57 -17.24 -26.45
C GLY A 63 32.80 -17.68 -25.64
N GLY A 64 32.88 -17.25 -24.36
CA GLY A 64 33.96 -17.67 -23.46
C GLY A 64 33.99 -19.20 -23.25
N ASN A 65 32.81 -19.79 -22.98
CA ASN A 65 32.70 -21.26 -22.88
C ASN A 65 33.08 -21.98 -24.19
N ALA A 66 32.67 -21.41 -25.33
CA ALA A 66 33.06 -21.98 -26.62
C ALA A 66 34.57 -21.98 -26.85
N LEU A 67 35.27 -20.92 -26.40
CA LEU A 67 36.73 -20.89 -26.46
C LEU A 67 37.38 -21.91 -25.53
N PHE A 68 36.86 -22.09 -24.32
CA PHE A 68 37.35 -23.19 -23.44
C PHE A 68 37.18 -24.54 -24.09
N VAL A 69 36.00 -24.87 -24.62
CA VAL A 69 35.75 -26.13 -25.35
C VAL A 69 36.67 -26.30 -26.57
N ILE A 70 36.94 -25.21 -27.32
CA ILE A 70 37.89 -25.27 -28.43
C ILE A 70 39.31 -25.59 -27.91
N GLY A 71 39.73 -24.97 -26.82
CA GLY A 71 40.99 -25.29 -26.16
C GLY A 71 41.09 -26.76 -25.74
N ASP A 72 40.01 -27.29 -25.11
CA ASP A 72 39.92 -28.69 -24.69
C ASP A 72 40.05 -29.63 -25.90
N VAL A 73 39.31 -29.38 -26.99
CA VAL A 73 39.38 -30.15 -28.22
C VAL A 73 40.79 -30.12 -28.82
N ILE A 74 41.46 -28.97 -28.85
CA ILE A 74 42.83 -28.85 -29.34
C ILE A 74 43.80 -29.69 -28.47
N SER A 75 43.62 -29.65 -27.15
CA SER A 75 44.49 -30.39 -26.22
C SER A 75 44.43 -31.92 -26.40
N ILE A 76 43.26 -32.46 -26.82
CA ILE A 76 43.08 -33.89 -27.10
C ILE A 76 43.97 -34.36 -28.26
N PHE A 77 44.24 -33.51 -29.26
CA PHE A 77 45.05 -33.82 -30.42
C PHE A 77 46.56 -33.63 -30.19
N LEU A 78 46.95 -33.12 -29.02
CA LEU A 78 48.34 -32.88 -28.67
C LEU A 78 48.81 -33.97 -27.69
N GLU A 79 49.66 -34.90 -28.15
CA GLU A 79 50.38 -35.82 -27.27
C GLU A 79 51.48 -35.05 -26.54
N ASP A 80 51.42 -34.93 -25.19
CA ASP A 80 52.30 -34.15 -24.34
C ASP A 80 52.46 -32.67 -24.83
N PRO A 81 51.40 -31.86 -24.67
CA PRO A 81 51.47 -30.48 -25.19
C PRO A 81 52.54 -29.67 -24.50
N PRO A 82 53.44 -29.03 -25.31
CA PRO A 82 54.44 -28.11 -24.74
C PRO A 82 53.74 -26.94 -24.06
N VAL A 83 54.29 -26.40 -22.99
CA VAL A 83 53.84 -25.12 -22.43
C VAL A 83 54.75 -24.02 -22.99
N PRO A 84 54.21 -23.01 -23.72
CA PRO A 84 52.82 -22.79 -24.13
C PRO A 84 52.34 -23.71 -25.27
N SER A 85 51.10 -24.12 -25.22
CA SER A 85 50.43 -24.90 -26.27
C SER A 85 49.48 -24.00 -27.10
N PRO A 86 49.08 -24.39 -28.31
CA PRO A 86 48.04 -23.67 -29.05
C PRO A 86 46.70 -23.58 -28.31
N ALA A 87 46.39 -24.53 -27.41
CA ALA A 87 45.17 -24.52 -26.58
C ALA A 87 45.15 -23.33 -25.61
N ASP A 88 46.32 -22.92 -25.09
CA ASP A 88 46.43 -21.82 -24.13
C ASP A 88 45.88 -20.48 -24.68
N VAL A 89 46.00 -20.27 -26.00
CA VAL A 89 45.45 -19.07 -26.66
C VAL A 89 43.93 -18.99 -26.48
N PHE A 90 43.25 -20.15 -26.63
CA PHE A 90 41.79 -20.24 -26.51
C PHE A 90 41.36 -20.15 -25.05
N TYR A 91 42.03 -20.86 -24.16
CA TYR A 91 41.76 -20.76 -22.72
C TYR A 91 41.91 -19.33 -22.21
N LEU A 92 43.07 -18.71 -22.46
CA LEU A 92 43.31 -17.33 -21.98
C LEU A 92 42.37 -16.29 -22.61
N ALA A 93 41.90 -16.51 -23.85
CA ALA A 93 40.92 -15.63 -24.49
C ALA A 93 39.50 -15.82 -23.95
N GLY A 94 39.17 -16.98 -23.39
CA GLY A 94 37.87 -17.27 -22.80
C GLY A 94 37.57 -16.48 -21.54
N TYR A 95 38.56 -16.32 -20.65
CA TYR A 95 38.39 -15.61 -19.37
C TYR A 95 37.90 -14.14 -19.50
N PRO A 96 38.49 -13.30 -20.37
CA PRO A 96 38.03 -11.91 -20.56
C PRO A 96 36.58 -11.85 -21.05
N LEU A 97 36.13 -12.79 -21.90
CA LEU A 97 34.74 -12.81 -22.37
C LEU A 97 33.78 -13.16 -21.25
N VAL A 98 34.10 -14.15 -20.43
CA VAL A 98 33.28 -14.52 -19.27
C VAL A 98 33.28 -13.37 -18.26
N ALA A 99 34.43 -12.78 -17.95
CA ALA A 99 34.53 -11.63 -17.02
C ALA A 99 33.77 -10.40 -17.52
N ALA A 100 33.87 -10.09 -18.82
CA ALA A 100 33.07 -9.01 -19.43
C ALA A 100 31.56 -9.29 -19.34
N GLY A 101 31.15 -10.53 -19.57
CA GLY A 101 29.75 -10.94 -19.38
C GLY A 101 29.26 -10.70 -17.96
N LEU A 102 30.05 -11.11 -16.94
CA LEU A 102 29.75 -10.87 -15.52
C LEU A 102 29.68 -9.36 -15.21
N LEU A 103 30.65 -8.59 -15.65
CA LEU A 103 30.71 -7.15 -15.43
C LEU A 103 29.50 -6.44 -16.05
N LEU A 104 29.12 -6.78 -17.27
CA LEU A 104 27.95 -6.19 -17.94
C LEU A 104 26.63 -6.56 -17.24
N LEU A 105 26.48 -7.80 -16.74
CA LEU A 105 25.32 -8.19 -15.92
C LEU A 105 25.27 -7.36 -14.62
N MET A 106 26.42 -7.16 -13.97
CA MET A 106 26.51 -6.33 -12.77
C MET A 106 26.11 -4.87 -13.05
N LEU A 107 26.62 -4.29 -14.13
CA LEU A 107 26.30 -2.91 -14.53
C LEU A 107 24.82 -2.74 -14.87
N ALA A 108 24.21 -3.73 -15.52
CA ALA A 108 22.80 -3.75 -15.86
C ALA A 108 21.89 -3.87 -14.62
N ALA A 109 22.32 -4.56 -13.57
CA ALA A 109 21.59 -4.69 -12.32
C ALA A 109 21.43 -3.37 -11.55
N GLY A 110 22.03 -2.27 -12.00
CA GLY A 110 21.75 -0.90 -11.57
C GLY A 110 22.10 -0.63 -10.10
N ALA A 111 23.34 -0.82 -9.69
CA ALA A 111 23.79 -0.45 -8.35
C ALA A 111 23.64 1.07 -8.13
N ARG A 112 22.73 1.48 -7.27
CA ARG A 112 22.44 2.89 -6.92
C ARG A 112 23.66 3.61 -6.31
N ASN A 113 24.68 2.86 -5.91
CA ASN A 113 25.95 3.38 -5.42
C ASN A 113 27.11 2.60 -6.08
N ARG A 114 27.34 2.89 -7.37
CA ARG A 114 28.36 2.22 -8.19
C ARG A 114 29.77 2.32 -7.59
N SER A 115 30.15 3.48 -7.05
CA SER A 115 31.47 3.68 -6.44
C SER A 115 31.69 2.78 -5.22
N ALA A 116 30.68 2.59 -4.41
CA ALA A 116 30.71 1.72 -3.25
C ALA A 116 30.85 0.24 -3.62
N ALA A 117 30.11 -0.20 -4.63
CA ALA A 117 30.19 -1.58 -5.12
C ALA A 117 31.56 -1.88 -5.77
N LEU A 118 32.10 -0.92 -6.51
CA LEU A 118 33.42 -1.04 -7.11
C LEU A 118 34.54 -1.07 -6.05
N ALA A 119 34.44 -0.28 -4.98
CA ALA A 119 35.41 -0.32 -3.89
C ALA A 119 35.37 -1.68 -3.14
N ASP A 120 34.16 -2.21 -2.85
CA ASP A 120 34.03 -3.51 -2.21
C ASP A 120 34.59 -4.63 -3.12
N ALA A 121 34.34 -4.56 -4.44
CA ALA A 121 34.91 -5.47 -5.44
C ALA A 121 36.44 -5.38 -5.50
N ALA A 122 36.98 -4.16 -5.50
CA ALA A 122 38.44 -3.93 -5.54
C ALA A 122 39.14 -4.51 -4.30
N VAL A 123 38.57 -4.33 -3.10
CA VAL A 123 39.14 -4.92 -1.87
C VAL A 123 39.20 -6.44 -1.95
N PHE A 124 38.11 -7.09 -2.41
CA PHE A 124 38.06 -8.52 -2.55
C PHE A 124 39.02 -9.05 -3.62
N THR A 125 39.07 -8.38 -4.76
CA THR A 125 39.98 -8.72 -5.86
C THR A 125 41.45 -8.58 -5.46
N LEU A 126 41.81 -7.53 -4.73
CA LEU A 126 43.17 -7.35 -4.23
C LEU A 126 43.56 -8.41 -3.20
N GLY A 127 42.63 -8.81 -2.30
CA GLY A 127 42.87 -9.92 -1.38
C GLY A 127 43.17 -11.22 -2.10
N PHE A 128 42.39 -11.52 -3.14
CA PHE A 128 42.60 -12.69 -3.98
C PHE A 128 43.89 -12.57 -4.80
N ALA A 129 44.19 -11.41 -5.38
CA ALA A 129 45.42 -11.18 -6.13
C ALA A 129 46.67 -11.40 -5.25
N LEU A 130 46.61 -11.05 -3.95
CA LEU A 130 47.69 -11.35 -3.01
C LEU A 130 47.88 -12.88 -2.84
N LEU A 131 46.80 -13.65 -2.75
CA LEU A 131 46.89 -15.08 -2.70
C LEU A 131 47.48 -15.68 -4.00
N GLN A 132 46.98 -15.25 -5.15
CA GLN A 132 47.45 -15.67 -6.47
C GLN A 132 48.94 -15.36 -6.65
N TRP A 133 49.39 -14.16 -6.31
CA TRP A 133 50.76 -13.80 -6.37
C TRP A 133 51.64 -14.69 -5.47
N THR A 134 51.18 -14.89 -4.23
CA THR A 134 52.00 -15.55 -3.21
C THR A 134 52.14 -17.06 -3.47
N PHE A 135 51.06 -17.71 -3.90
CA PHE A 135 51.03 -19.17 -4.00
C PHE A 135 51.23 -19.71 -5.41
N LEU A 136 50.86 -18.95 -6.44
CA LEU A 136 50.92 -19.39 -7.83
C LEU A 136 51.87 -18.55 -8.70
N MET A 137 51.61 -17.26 -8.90
CA MET A 137 52.37 -16.42 -9.82
C MET A 137 53.86 -16.27 -9.41
N GLY A 138 54.09 -15.95 -8.14
CA GLY A 138 55.43 -15.75 -7.63
C GLY A 138 56.33 -17.01 -7.74
N PRO A 139 55.88 -18.18 -7.38
CA PRO A 139 56.56 -19.44 -7.65
C PRO A 139 56.76 -19.74 -9.13
N ALA A 140 55.72 -19.53 -9.97
CA ALA A 140 55.81 -19.74 -11.42
C ALA A 140 56.90 -18.86 -12.07
N VAL A 141 56.95 -17.59 -11.72
CA VAL A 141 57.95 -16.65 -12.26
C VAL A 141 59.40 -16.96 -11.80
N ARG A 142 59.58 -17.57 -10.62
CA ARG A 142 60.86 -17.93 -10.04
C ARG A 142 61.33 -19.38 -10.34
N GLY A 143 60.45 -20.16 -10.97
CA GLY A 143 60.71 -21.59 -11.30
C GLY A 143 61.81 -21.78 -12.36
N SER A 144 62.18 -23.04 -12.61
CA SER A 144 63.02 -23.44 -13.71
C SER A 144 62.16 -23.66 -14.94
N GLY A 145 62.41 -22.93 -16.04
CA GLY A 145 61.64 -23.06 -17.27
C GLY A 145 61.97 -21.99 -18.29
N SER A 146 61.42 -22.09 -19.49
CA SER A 146 61.52 -21.08 -20.51
C SER A 146 60.77 -19.78 -20.13
N ARG A 147 61.13 -18.67 -20.74
CA ARG A 147 60.38 -17.38 -20.53
C ARG A 147 58.93 -17.53 -20.95
N ALA A 148 58.62 -18.29 -21.97
CA ALA A 148 57.27 -18.51 -22.45
C ALA A 148 56.43 -19.31 -21.44
N GLU A 149 56.97 -20.37 -20.83
CA GLU A 149 56.35 -21.14 -19.75
C GLU A 149 56.03 -20.25 -18.55
N HIS A 150 57.01 -19.43 -18.09
CA HIS A 150 56.77 -18.51 -16.96
C HIS A 150 55.66 -17.50 -17.24
N VAL A 151 55.61 -16.94 -18.47
CA VAL A 151 54.56 -16.01 -18.87
C VAL A 151 53.18 -16.66 -18.87
N VAL A 152 53.05 -17.82 -19.53
CA VAL A 152 51.74 -18.51 -19.66
C VAL A 152 51.28 -19.01 -18.30
N SER A 153 52.11 -19.66 -17.50
CA SER A 153 51.78 -20.12 -16.16
C SER A 153 51.41 -18.99 -15.20
N GLY A 154 51.99 -17.78 -15.41
CA GLY A 154 51.58 -16.58 -14.65
C GLY A 154 50.29 -15.92 -15.15
N LEU A 155 49.91 -16.12 -16.43
CA LEU A 155 48.72 -15.51 -17.01
C LEU A 155 47.43 -16.21 -16.52
N TYR A 156 47.39 -17.52 -16.26
CA TYR A 156 46.19 -18.18 -15.72
C TYR A 156 45.74 -17.61 -14.39
N PRO A 157 46.57 -17.53 -13.33
CA PRO A 157 46.18 -16.86 -12.10
C PRO A 157 45.80 -15.41 -12.28
N ALA A 158 46.40 -14.69 -13.25
CA ALA A 158 46.04 -13.33 -13.58
C ALA A 158 44.64 -13.22 -14.21
N MET A 159 44.23 -14.22 -15.04
CA MET A 159 42.89 -14.29 -15.60
C MET A 159 41.85 -14.62 -14.53
N ASP A 160 42.18 -15.45 -13.55
CA ASP A 160 41.31 -15.70 -12.38
C ASP A 160 41.03 -14.42 -11.58
N ILE A 161 42.04 -13.55 -11.41
CA ILE A 161 41.86 -12.24 -10.80
C ILE A 161 40.88 -11.38 -11.63
N VAL A 162 41.02 -11.40 -12.97
CA VAL A 162 40.10 -10.68 -13.89
C VAL A 162 38.68 -11.21 -13.79
N LEU A 163 38.54 -12.56 -13.79
CA LEU A 163 37.24 -13.21 -13.63
C LEU A 163 36.58 -12.84 -12.30
N LEU A 164 37.33 -12.91 -11.21
CA LEU A 164 36.84 -12.57 -9.89
C LEU A 164 36.50 -11.08 -9.77
N ALA A 165 37.29 -10.18 -10.40
CA ALA A 165 36.98 -8.75 -10.45
C ALA A 165 35.63 -8.49 -11.13
N GLY A 166 35.34 -9.15 -12.25
CA GLY A 166 34.04 -9.09 -12.93
C GLY A 166 32.90 -9.61 -12.06
N PHE A 167 33.19 -10.59 -11.22
CA PHE A 167 32.20 -11.24 -10.36
C PHE A 167 32.00 -10.52 -9.01
N ALA A 168 33.03 -9.91 -8.44
CA ALA A 168 33.01 -9.36 -7.08
C ALA A 168 31.90 -8.33 -6.85
N GLY A 169 31.53 -7.57 -7.89
CA GLY A 169 30.41 -6.63 -7.82
C GLY A 169 29.04 -7.26 -7.55
N PHE A 170 28.88 -8.57 -7.83
CA PHE A 170 27.64 -9.28 -7.59
C PHE A 170 27.39 -9.65 -6.12
N PHE A 171 28.41 -9.79 -5.28
CA PHE A 171 28.25 -10.06 -3.84
C PHE A 171 27.42 -9.00 -3.12
N VAL A 172 27.37 -7.81 -3.70
CA VAL A 172 26.64 -6.65 -3.17
C VAL A 172 25.24 -6.48 -3.80
N SER A 173 24.94 -7.30 -4.82
CA SER A 173 23.67 -7.24 -5.55
C SER A 173 22.57 -8.02 -4.82
N PRO A 174 21.31 -7.53 -4.77
CA PRO A 174 20.17 -8.29 -4.25
C PRO A 174 19.83 -9.53 -5.11
N ALA A 175 20.52 -9.73 -6.25
CA ALA A 175 20.35 -10.87 -7.13
C ALA A 175 20.72 -12.22 -6.49
N TRP A 176 21.50 -12.24 -5.39
CA TRP A 176 21.93 -13.45 -4.68
C TRP A 176 20.78 -14.41 -4.27
N ARG A 177 19.53 -13.90 -4.20
CA ARG A 177 18.34 -14.69 -3.89
C ARG A 177 17.80 -15.49 -5.07
N THR A 178 18.23 -15.20 -6.28
CA THR A 178 17.73 -15.89 -7.47
C THR A 178 18.47 -17.21 -7.70
N PRO A 179 17.78 -18.29 -8.13
CA PRO A 179 18.44 -19.54 -8.44
C PRO A 179 19.49 -19.41 -9.55
N ALA A 180 19.22 -18.61 -10.60
CA ALA A 180 20.18 -18.35 -11.66
C ALA A 180 21.48 -17.72 -11.12
N PHE A 181 21.40 -16.82 -10.15
CA PHE A 181 22.58 -16.26 -9.50
C PHE A 181 23.39 -17.34 -8.76
N ARG A 182 22.72 -18.20 -7.99
CA ARG A 182 23.40 -19.27 -7.24
C ARG A 182 24.12 -20.25 -8.14
N TYR A 183 23.52 -20.60 -9.29
CA TYR A 183 24.19 -21.44 -10.30
C TYR A 183 25.37 -20.70 -10.93
N LEU A 184 25.23 -19.42 -11.25
CA LEU A 184 26.32 -18.61 -11.82
C LEU A 184 27.53 -18.55 -10.87
N VAL A 185 27.27 -18.25 -9.58
CA VAL A 185 28.29 -18.25 -8.51
C VAL A 185 28.95 -19.61 -8.38
N GLY A 186 28.14 -20.66 -8.28
CA GLY A 186 28.65 -22.04 -8.17
C GLY A 186 29.57 -22.42 -9.32
N GLY A 187 29.24 -21.99 -10.55
CA GLY A 187 30.08 -22.23 -11.72
C GLY A 187 31.40 -21.46 -11.68
N VAL A 188 31.38 -20.17 -11.27
CA VAL A 188 32.63 -19.38 -11.10
C VAL A 188 33.51 -20.00 -10.01
N LEU A 189 32.94 -20.36 -8.87
CA LEU A 189 33.70 -20.98 -7.77
C LEU A 189 34.25 -22.35 -8.17
N ALA A 190 33.52 -23.15 -8.97
CA ALA A 190 33.99 -24.42 -9.46
C ALA A 190 35.18 -24.28 -10.42
N LEU A 191 35.10 -23.32 -11.35
CA LEU A 191 36.20 -22.99 -12.25
C LEU A 191 37.45 -22.57 -11.47
N LEU A 192 37.32 -21.54 -10.60
CA LEU A 192 38.45 -21.04 -9.81
C LEU A 192 39.06 -22.14 -8.92
N LEU A 193 38.26 -23.04 -8.35
CA LEU A 193 38.75 -24.17 -7.56
C LEU A 193 39.59 -25.14 -8.41
N GLY A 194 39.14 -25.43 -9.63
CA GLY A 194 39.88 -26.27 -10.56
C GLY A 194 41.23 -25.62 -10.93
N ASP A 195 41.19 -24.35 -11.28
CA ASP A 195 42.39 -23.62 -11.69
C ASP A 195 43.41 -23.48 -10.55
N GLU A 196 42.94 -23.25 -9.32
CA GLU A 196 43.82 -23.18 -8.13
C GLU A 196 44.48 -24.54 -7.83
N VAL A 197 43.73 -25.63 -7.88
CA VAL A 197 44.25 -26.95 -7.59
C VAL A 197 45.22 -27.42 -8.68
N TYR A 198 44.86 -27.18 -9.94
CA TYR A 198 45.76 -27.44 -11.07
C TYR A 198 47.07 -26.63 -10.95
N GLY A 199 46.96 -25.32 -10.63
CA GLY A 199 48.14 -24.47 -10.50
C GLY A 199 49.05 -24.81 -9.33
N LEU A 200 48.53 -25.45 -8.25
CA LEU A 200 49.33 -25.92 -7.11
C LEU A 200 50.10 -27.24 -7.39
N ASP A 201 49.57 -28.10 -8.24
CA ASP A 201 50.15 -29.42 -8.57
C ASP A 201 49.95 -29.80 -10.05
N ALA A 202 50.37 -28.91 -10.94
CA ALA A 202 50.24 -29.15 -12.39
C ALA A 202 51.01 -30.39 -12.89
N ASN A 203 52.11 -30.77 -12.22
CA ASN A 203 52.91 -31.93 -12.57
C ASN A 203 52.27 -33.26 -12.12
N GLY A 204 51.37 -33.20 -11.14
CA GLY A 204 50.62 -34.38 -10.65
C GLY A 204 49.28 -34.60 -11.38
N TYR A 205 48.85 -33.62 -12.19
CA TYR A 205 47.58 -33.72 -12.91
C TYR A 205 47.66 -34.68 -14.08
N SER A 206 46.63 -35.51 -14.22
CA SER A 206 46.38 -36.34 -15.40
C SER A 206 44.93 -36.22 -15.84
N SER A 207 44.65 -36.29 -17.13
CA SER A 207 43.28 -36.29 -17.65
C SER A 207 42.46 -37.37 -16.99
N GLY A 208 41.29 -37.03 -16.43
CA GLY A 208 40.45 -37.92 -15.63
C GLY A 208 40.60 -37.77 -14.12
N ASP A 209 41.45 -36.87 -13.66
CA ASP A 209 41.56 -36.51 -12.24
C ASP A 209 40.29 -35.79 -11.73
N TRP A 210 40.12 -35.79 -10.41
CA TRP A 210 38.98 -35.12 -9.78
C TRP A 210 38.89 -33.63 -10.09
N VAL A 211 39.97 -32.98 -10.52
CA VAL A 211 39.99 -31.58 -10.95
C VAL A 211 39.06 -31.38 -12.13
N ASP A 212 38.98 -32.34 -13.07
CA ASP A 212 38.06 -32.28 -14.21
C ASP A 212 36.59 -32.14 -13.77
N PHE A 213 36.23 -32.71 -12.60
CA PHE A 213 34.90 -32.54 -12.02
C PHE A 213 34.57 -31.07 -11.84
N THR A 214 35.51 -30.26 -11.40
CA THR A 214 35.27 -28.84 -11.10
C THR A 214 35.04 -28.04 -12.38
N TRP A 215 35.80 -28.31 -13.44
CA TRP A 215 35.63 -27.68 -14.74
C TRP A 215 34.33 -28.09 -15.43
N MET A 216 34.02 -29.38 -15.47
CA MET A 216 32.74 -29.87 -15.99
C MET A 216 31.55 -29.28 -15.20
N LEU A 217 31.65 -29.19 -13.87
CA LEU A 217 30.62 -28.60 -13.02
C LEU A 217 30.41 -27.12 -13.34
N SER A 218 31.49 -26.37 -13.66
CA SER A 218 31.40 -24.97 -14.05
C SER A 218 30.56 -24.80 -15.32
N TYR A 219 30.81 -25.60 -16.37
CA TYR A 219 30.02 -25.60 -17.61
C TYR A 219 28.53 -25.86 -17.34
N VAL A 220 28.27 -26.93 -16.57
CA VAL A 220 26.90 -27.38 -16.26
C VAL A 220 26.15 -26.31 -15.45
N LEU A 221 26.79 -25.69 -14.48
CA LEU A 221 26.16 -24.67 -13.63
C LEU A 221 25.89 -23.38 -14.40
N TRP A 222 26.77 -22.94 -15.30
CA TRP A 222 26.54 -21.76 -16.13
C TRP A 222 25.40 -21.97 -17.13
N ALA A 223 25.30 -23.12 -17.73
CA ALA A 223 24.18 -23.51 -18.57
C ALA A 223 22.86 -23.53 -17.78
N ALA A 224 22.87 -24.11 -16.57
CA ALA A 224 21.71 -24.15 -15.69
C ALA A 224 21.29 -22.76 -15.25
N ALA A 225 22.24 -21.84 -15.00
CA ALA A 225 21.98 -20.44 -14.70
C ALA A 225 21.22 -19.74 -15.84
N ALA A 226 21.67 -19.94 -17.08
CA ALA A 226 21.04 -19.39 -18.27
C ALA A 226 19.65 -20.00 -18.52
N LEU A 227 19.49 -21.31 -18.39
CA LEU A 227 18.22 -22.03 -18.61
C LEU A 227 17.15 -21.71 -17.52
N HIS A 228 17.55 -21.13 -16.39
CA HIS A 228 16.60 -20.83 -15.34
C HIS A 228 15.82 -19.52 -15.65
N PRO A 229 14.46 -19.49 -15.49
CA PRO A 229 13.67 -18.29 -15.80
C PRO A 229 14.12 -17.01 -15.08
N SER A 230 14.72 -17.14 -13.89
CA SER A 230 15.23 -16.01 -13.11
C SER A 230 16.50 -15.36 -13.72
N MET A 231 17.04 -15.87 -14.83
CA MET A 231 18.09 -15.18 -15.57
C MET A 231 17.69 -13.76 -15.98
N ARG A 232 16.39 -13.55 -16.27
CA ARG A 232 15.83 -12.22 -16.60
C ARG A 232 15.92 -11.24 -15.45
N GLU A 233 15.98 -11.72 -14.21
CA GLU A 233 16.00 -10.89 -13.01
C GLU A 233 17.40 -10.42 -12.64
N LEU A 234 18.45 -11.06 -13.18
CA LEU A 234 19.85 -10.71 -12.88
C LEU A 234 20.24 -9.32 -13.36
N SER A 235 19.58 -8.82 -14.41
CA SER A 235 19.80 -7.48 -14.98
C SER A 235 18.78 -6.43 -14.52
N LYS A 236 17.82 -6.76 -13.63
CA LYS A 236 16.82 -5.82 -13.16
C LYS A 236 17.23 -5.15 -11.86
N ALA A 237 17.19 -3.81 -11.82
CA ALA A 237 17.41 -3.04 -10.60
C ALA A 237 16.34 -3.36 -9.55
N ARG A 238 16.70 -4.05 -8.47
CA ARG A 238 15.83 -4.30 -7.32
C ARG A 238 16.15 -3.33 -6.18
N ARG A 239 15.10 -2.72 -5.59
CA ARG A 239 15.24 -1.95 -4.34
C ARG A 239 15.63 -2.92 -3.21
N SER A 240 16.84 -2.80 -2.70
CA SER A 240 17.29 -3.59 -1.55
C SER A 240 17.10 -2.81 -0.24
N THR A 241 16.70 -3.51 0.81
CA THR A 241 16.72 -3.00 2.19
C THR A 241 18.18 -2.84 2.65
N ALA A 242 18.60 -1.60 2.86
CA ALA A 242 20.00 -1.20 3.10
C ALA A 242 20.68 -1.90 4.31
N LEU A 243 19.92 -2.28 5.33
CA LEU A 243 20.51 -2.79 6.58
C LEU A 243 21.11 -4.21 6.49
N ARG A 244 20.51 -5.14 5.73
CA ARG A 244 21.03 -6.53 5.64
C ARG A 244 22.30 -6.65 4.82
N ILE A 245 22.51 -5.74 3.87
CA ILE A 245 23.70 -5.73 3.03
C ILE A 245 24.92 -5.17 3.79
N ALA A 246 24.72 -4.34 4.79
CA ALA A 246 25.80 -3.77 5.58
C ALA A 246 26.61 -4.82 6.36
N GLY A 247 25.93 -5.83 6.94
CA GLY A 247 26.59 -6.90 7.70
C GLY A 247 27.50 -7.79 6.83
N ALA A 248 27.01 -8.25 5.67
CA ALA A 248 27.79 -9.07 4.77
C ALA A 248 29.02 -8.33 4.21
N ARG A 249 28.91 -7.02 3.97
CA ARG A 249 30.02 -6.17 3.53
C ARG A 249 31.12 -6.07 4.58
N ILE A 250 30.75 -5.89 5.84
CA ILE A 250 31.73 -5.80 6.93
C ILE A 250 32.52 -7.11 7.04
N VAL A 251 31.87 -8.26 6.88
CA VAL A 251 32.54 -9.57 6.90
C VAL A 251 33.55 -9.69 5.76
N VAL A 252 33.19 -9.26 4.54
CA VAL A 252 34.09 -9.29 3.37
C VAL A 252 35.29 -8.38 3.58
N LEU A 253 35.07 -7.16 4.10
CA LEU A 253 36.15 -6.21 4.39
C LEU A 253 37.08 -6.73 5.49
N ALA A 254 36.53 -7.35 6.52
CA ALA A 254 37.31 -7.97 7.59
C ALA A 254 38.13 -9.17 7.08
N ALA A 255 37.55 -10.04 6.26
CA ALA A 255 38.23 -11.17 5.65
C ALA A 255 39.42 -10.70 4.79
N ALA A 256 39.24 -9.66 3.97
CA ALA A 256 40.31 -9.09 3.17
C ALA A 256 41.46 -8.52 4.01
N LEU A 257 41.17 -7.88 5.14
CA LEU A 257 42.18 -7.42 6.09
C LEU A 257 42.98 -8.55 6.73
N VAL A 258 42.29 -9.66 7.04
CA VAL A 258 42.92 -10.83 7.65
C VAL A 258 43.79 -11.61 6.65
N THR A 259 43.53 -11.47 5.35
CA THR A 259 44.31 -12.16 4.29
C THR A 259 45.80 -11.80 4.35
N VAL A 260 46.15 -10.54 4.58
CA VAL A 260 47.55 -10.09 4.64
C VAL A 260 48.32 -10.77 5.79
N PRO A 261 47.93 -10.68 7.05
CA PRO A 261 48.64 -11.36 8.15
C PRO A 261 48.59 -12.88 8.02
N ALA A 262 47.52 -13.44 7.46
CA ALA A 262 47.40 -14.89 7.20
C ALA A 262 48.45 -15.38 6.18
N VAL A 263 48.65 -14.62 5.09
CA VAL A 263 49.67 -14.91 4.08
C VAL A 263 51.05 -14.84 4.70
N LEU A 264 51.35 -13.80 5.48
CA LEU A 264 52.64 -13.66 6.17
C LEU A 264 52.93 -14.84 7.09
N LEU A 265 51.93 -15.23 7.89
CA LEU A 265 52.05 -16.37 8.83
C LEU A 265 52.31 -17.70 8.06
N VAL A 266 51.52 -17.97 7.04
CA VAL A 266 51.62 -19.22 6.25
C VAL A 266 53.00 -19.31 5.56
N GLN A 267 53.48 -18.22 4.96
CA GLN A 267 54.79 -18.22 4.32
C GLN A 267 55.94 -18.37 5.34
N GLN A 268 55.82 -17.73 6.50
CA GLN A 268 56.78 -17.89 7.59
C GLN A 268 56.86 -19.33 8.07
N VAL A 269 55.70 -19.99 8.29
CA VAL A 269 55.64 -21.40 8.70
C VAL A 269 56.20 -22.33 7.63
N ARG A 270 55.95 -22.04 6.34
CA ARG A 270 56.46 -22.83 5.23
C ARG A 270 57.94 -22.62 4.90
N GLY A 271 58.57 -21.62 5.50
CA GLY A 271 59.96 -21.24 5.20
C GLY A 271 60.20 -20.82 3.76
N LYS A 272 59.12 -20.36 3.07
CA LYS A 272 59.21 -19.93 1.66
C LYS A 272 59.55 -18.47 1.53
N PRO A 273 60.28 -18.03 0.48
CA PRO A 273 60.61 -16.62 0.31
C PRO A 273 59.37 -15.77 0.12
N LEU A 274 59.33 -14.65 0.87
CA LEU A 274 58.23 -13.68 0.81
C LEU A 274 58.60 -12.52 -0.09
N ASP A 275 57.68 -12.15 -0.99
CA ASP A 275 57.84 -10.94 -1.79
C ASP A 275 57.29 -9.74 -1.01
N VAL A 276 58.15 -9.22 -0.10
CA VAL A 276 57.73 -8.18 0.88
C VAL A 276 57.14 -6.95 0.19
N TYR A 277 57.69 -6.53 -0.96
CA TYR A 277 57.20 -5.35 -1.67
C TYR A 277 55.78 -5.52 -2.17
N VAL A 278 55.42 -6.70 -2.72
CA VAL A 278 54.08 -7.00 -3.21
C VAL A 278 53.11 -7.07 -2.04
N VAL A 279 53.48 -7.76 -0.97
CA VAL A 279 52.62 -7.91 0.22
C VAL A 279 52.33 -6.56 0.86
N VAL A 280 53.37 -5.70 0.99
CA VAL A 280 53.20 -4.35 1.55
C VAL A 280 52.39 -3.45 0.62
N ALA A 281 52.63 -3.48 -0.69
CA ALA A 281 51.88 -2.67 -1.66
C ALA A 281 50.39 -3.05 -1.68
N ILE A 282 50.06 -4.33 -1.85
CA ILE A 282 48.65 -4.80 -1.88
C ILE A 282 47.99 -4.64 -0.51
N GLY A 283 48.68 -4.97 0.59
CA GLY A 283 48.19 -4.79 1.94
C GLY A 283 47.86 -3.36 2.28
N SER A 284 48.71 -2.41 1.87
CA SER A 284 48.49 -0.98 2.03
C SER A 284 47.27 -0.52 1.21
N ALA A 285 47.15 -0.98 -0.04
CA ALA A 285 46.03 -0.64 -0.90
C ALA A 285 44.71 -1.16 -0.31
N ILE A 286 44.68 -2.41 0.18
CA ILE A 286 43.52 -2.98 0.88
C ILE A 286 43.15 -2.15 2.10
N SER A 287 44.12 -1.83 2.95
CA SER A 287 43.93 -1.05 4.17
C SER A 287 43.35 0.34 3.87
N LEU A 288 43.89 1.04 2.88
CA LEU A 288 43.42 2.36 2.46
C LEU A 288 41.96 2.31 1.92
N LEU A 289 41.66 1.32 1.08
CA LEU A 289 40.29 1.11 0.55
C LEU A 289 39.30 0.79 1.65
N VAL A 290 39.67 -0.08 2.61
CA VAL A 290 38.84 -0.43 3.75
C VAL A 290 38.56 0.79 4.62
N VAL A 291 39.56 1.60 4.95
CA VAL A 291 39.39 2.84 5.72
C VAL A 291 38.49 3.82 4.98
N ALA A 292 38.71 4.06 3.70
CA ALA A 292 37.86 4.92 2.88
C ALA A 292 36.41 4.44 2.84
N ARG A 293 36.23 3.13 2.78
CA ARG A 293 34.92 2.49 2.75
C ARG A 293 34.16 2.59 4.06
N LEU A 294 34.83 2.32 5.19
CA LEU A 294 34.28 2.48 6.53
C LEU A 294 33.86 3.92 6.80
N THR A 295 34.72 4.87 6.44
CA THR A 295 34.40 6.31 6.54
C THR A 295 33.16 6.67 5.72
N GLY A 296 33.01 6.12 4.51
CA GLY A 296 31.82 6.29 3.67
C GLY A 296 30.55 5.73 4.30
N ILE A 297 30.64 4.56 4.95
CA ILE A 297 29.51 3.92 5.66
C ILE A 297 29.11 4.78 6.88
N LEU A 298 30.07 5.21 7.69
CA LEU A 298 29.83 6.06 8.86
C LEU A 298 29.11 7.35 8.49
N ARG A 299 29.61 8.08 7.48
CA ARG A 299 28.98 9.30 6.97
C ARG A 299 27.55 9.05 6.43
N ALA A 300 27.30 7.90 5.82
CA ALA A 300 25.96 7.55 5.34
C ALA A 300 25.00 7.29 6.50
N LEU A 301 25.45 6.61 7.56
CA LEU A 301 24.69 6.38 8.78
C LEU A 301 24.35 7.68 9.52
N GLU A 302 25.31 8.59 9.64
CA GLU A 302 25.07 9.91 10.25
C GLU A 302 24.02 10.72 9.49
N ARG A 303 24.07 10.72 8.15
CA ARG A 303 23.04 11.38 7.33
C ARG A 303 21.65 10.77 7.52
N ILE A 304 21.54 9.44 7.63
CA ILE A 304 20.26 8.76 7.87
C ILE A 304 19.71 9.14 9.24
N ARG A 305 20.53 9.08 10.28
CA ARG A 305 20.16 9.48 11.65
C ARG A 305 19.71 10.94 11.72
N GLY A 306 20.44 11.85 11.08
CA GLY A 306 20.07 13.26 11.05
C GLY A 306 18.73 13.52 10.35
N ARG A 307 18.43 12.80 9.26
CA ARG A 307 17.13 12.87 8.57
C ARG A 307 16.00 12.31 9.42
N GLU A 308 16.25 11.23 10.13
CA GLU A 308 15.25 10.62 11.01
C GLU A 308 14.93 11.54 12.19
N GLN A 309 15.94 12.16 12.81
CA GLN A 309 15.74 13.13 13.88
C GLN A 309 14.97 14.37 13.39
N ALA A 310 15.35 14.94 12.25
CA ALA A 310 14.63 16.07 11.67
C ALA A 310 13.16 15.73 11.34
N ALA A 311 12.89 14.53 10.81
CA ALA A 311 11.53 14.09 10.53
C ALA A 311 10.70 13.89 11.81
N ARG A 312 11.30 13.39 12.89
CA ARG A 312 10.65 13.28 14.20
C ARG A 312 10.29 14.64 14.79
N THR A 313 11.23 15.60 14.77
CA THR A 313 10.95 16.97 15.26
C THR A 313 9.79 17.63 14.50
N ILE A 314 9.78 17.52 13.16
CA ILE A 314 8.67 18.04 12.33
C ILE A 314 7.34 17.37 12.68
N ALA A 315 7.33 16.05 12.89
CA ALA A 315 6.13 15.30 13.26
C ALA A 315 5.60 15.72 14.65
N GLU A 316 6.47 15.89 15.62
CA GLU A 316 6.14 16.34 16.99
C GLU A 316 5.55 17.76 16.97
N GLU A 317 6.17 18.69 16.22
CA GLU A 317 5.64 20.05 16.06
C GLU A 317 4.27 20.06 15.37
N ALA A 318 4.08 19.24 14.32
CA ALA A 318 2.80 19.12 13.62
C ALA A 318 1.71 18.56 14.54
N GLN A 319 2.05 17.58 15.36
CA GLN A 319 1.13 16.98 16.33
C GLN A 319 0.73 17.98 17.42
N ALA A 320 1.68 18.74 17.95
CA ALA A 320 1.39 19.78 18.93
C ALA A 320 0.43 20.87 18.37
N ARG A 321 0.64 21.30 17.12
CA ARG A 321 -0.26 22.25 16.43
C ARG A 321 -1.66 21.68 16.25
N LEU A 322 -1.78 20.41 15.83
CA LEU A 322 -3.08 19.76 15.66
C LEU A 322 -3.84 19.65 16.98
N THR A 323 -3.15 19.36 18.09
CA THR A 323 -3.77 19.31 19.43
C THR A 323 -4.36 20.65 19.81
N VAL A 324 -3.60 21.74 19.67
CA VAL A 324 -4.09 23.11 19.98
C VAL A 324 -5.27 23.50 19.08
N GLN A 325 -5.21 23.20 17.79
CA GLN A 325 -6.32 23.49 16.87
C GLN A 325 -7.58 22.70 17.23
N ASN A 326 -7.43 21.45 17.61
CA ASN A 326 -8.57 20.62 18.03
C ASN A 326 -9.22 21.14 19.32
N GLU A 327 -8.41 21.53 20.29
CA GLU A 327 -8.92 22.17 21.52
C GLU A 327 -9.70 23.47 21.21
N GLN A 328 -9.20 24.31 20.31
CA GLN A 328 -9.89 25.53 19.88
C GLN A 328 -11.21 25.24 19.16
N LEU A 329 -11.24 24.20 18.31
CA LEU A 329 -12.46 23.78 17.62
C LEU A 329 -13.52 23.27 18.59
N VAL A 330 -13.14 22.44 19.56
CA VAL A 330 -14.05 21.92 20.59
C VAL A 330 -14.63 23.05 21.42
N GLU A 331 -13.81 24.01 21.84
CA GLU A 331 -14.27 25.15 22.63
C GLU A 331 -15.19 26.09 21.82
N ALA A 332 -14.87 26.34 20.55
CA ALA A 332 -15.72 27.12 19.66
C ALA A 332 -17.10 26.45 19.42
N ASP A 333 -17.13 25.13 19.30
CA ASP A 333 -18.38 24.38 19.12
C ASP A 333 -19.21 24.39 20.41
N ARG A 334 -18.58 24.24 21.59
CA ARG A 334 -19.22 24.36 22.90
C ARG A 334 -19.87 25.78 23.10
N LEU A 335 -19.11 26.85 22.79
CA LEU A 335 -19.60 28.21 22.90
C LEU A 335 -20.78 28.47 21.95
N LYS A 336 -20.74 27.92 20.74
CA LYS A 336 -21.82 28.02 19.76
C LYS A 336 -23.10 27.37 20.31
N ASP A 337 -23.01 26.21 20.92
CA ASP A 337 -24.18 25.48 21.45
C ASP A 337 -24.77 26.20 22.68
N GLU A 338 -23.93 26.72 23.59
CA GLU A 338 -24.34 27.52 24.74
C GLU A 338 -25.03 28.82 24.30
N PHE A 339 -24.49 29.51 23.30
CA PHE A 339 -25.07 30.73 22.72
C PHE A 339 -26.47 30.47 22.12
N VAL A 340 -26.65 29.37 21.34
CA VAL A 340 -27.96 29.03 20.76
C VAL A 340 -28.99 28.74 21.84
N ALA A 341 -28.61 28.01 22.90
CA ALA A 341 -29.51 27.69 24.01
C ALA A 341 -29.94 28.95 24.78
N LEU A 342 -29.00 29.85 25.07
CA LEU A 342 -29.25 31.09 25.81
C LEU A 342 -30.17 32.05 25.04
N ILE A 343 -29.85 32.35 23.77
CA ILE A 343 -30.67 33.23 22.92
C ILE A 343 -32.09 32.71 22.78
N SER A 344 -32.25 31.39 22.64
CA SER A 344 -33.57 30.83 22.45
C SER A 344 -34.45 30.94 23.69
N HIS A 345 -33.90 30.81 24.90
CA HIS A 345 -34.61 31.08 26.14
C HIS A 345 -35.00 32.56 26.26
N ASP A 346 -34.06 33.46 25.96
CA ASP A 346 -34.25 34.88 26.08
C ASP A 346 -35.21 35.50 25.04
N LEU A 347 -35.35 34.81 23.88
CA LEU A 347 -36.35 35.16 22.87
C LEU A 347 -37.75 34.60 23.19
N ARG A 348 -37.84 33.37 23.75
CA ARG A 348 -39.11 32.74 24.08
C ARG A 348 -39.88 33.51 25.16
N THR A 349 -39.19 33.94 26.20
CA THR A 349 -39.82 34.60 27.36
C THR A 349 -40.61 35.87 26.99
N PRO A 350 -40.03 36.93 26.33
CA PRO A 350 -40.77 38.10 25.94
C PRO A 350 -41.87 37.81 24.93
N LEU A 351 -41.64 36.82 24.06
CA LEU A 351 -42.58 36.46 23.02
C LEU A 351 -43.82 35.76 23.59
N THR A 352 -43.62 34.86 24.57
CA THR A 352 -44.72 34.25 25.34
C THR A 352 -45.54 35.30 26.09
N SER A 353 -44.85 36.33 26.63
CA SER A 353 -45.55 37.46 27.28
C SER A 353 -46.38 38.26 26.28
N ILE A 354 -45.86 38.56 25.07
CA ILE A 354 -46.61 39.26 24.03
C ILE A 354 -47.86 38.45 23.62
N VAL A 355 -47.73 37.14 23.40
CA VAL A 355 -48.87 36.27 23.07
C VAL A 355 -49.91 36.32 24.19
N GLY A 356 -49.48 36.11 25.44
CA GLY A 356 -50.41 36.10 26.59
C GLY A 356 -51.14 37.43 26.80
N TYR A 357 -50.47 38.59 26.65
CA TYR A 357 -51.16 39.91 26.76
C TYR A 357 -52.10 40.17 25.59
N VAL A 358 -51.76 39.69 24.38
CA VAL A 358 -52.67 39.82 23.22
C VAL A 358 -53.89 38.94 23.40
N GLU A 359 -53.74 37.71 23.90
CA GLU A 359 -54.84 36.80 24.22
C GLU A 359 -55.73 37.40 25.27
N LEU A 360 -55.18 37.94 26.37
CA LEU A 360 -55.94 38.63 27.40
C LEU A 360 -56.71 39.86 26.84
N ALA A 361 -56.06 40.66 25.98
CA ALA A 361 -56.72 41.79 25.35
C ALA A 361 -57.83 41.40 24.37
N MET A 362 -57.76 40.23 23.81
CA MET A 362 -58.83 39.67 22.94
C MET A 362 -59.97 39.00 23.75
N ASP A 363 -59.65 38.39 24.90
CA ASP A 363 -60.65 37.78 25.80
C ASP A 363 -61.47 38.82 26.56
N ASP A 364 -60.90 39.98 26.90
CA ASP A 364 -61.60 41.08 27.54
C ASP A 364 -62.68 41.73 26.64
N GLU A 365 -62.84 41.32 25.39
CA GLU A 365 -63.86 41.79 24.44
C GLU A 365 -65.29 41.55 24.91
N LEU A 366 -65.49 40.61 25.83
CA LEU A 366 -66.82 40.37 26.44
C LEU A 366 -67.26 41.48 27.36
N GLU A 367 -66.36 42.26 27.93
CA GLU A 367 -66.69 43.44 28.83
C GLU A 367 -66.54 44.78 28.12
N GLN A 368 -65.66 44.96 27.15
CA GLN A 368 -65.49 46.15 26.33
C GLN A 368 -65.22 45.81 24.87
N PRO A 369 -66.22 45.83 23.96
CA PRO A 369 -66.01 45.44 22.56
C PRO A 369 -64.99 46.30 21.87
N LEU A 370 -63.95 45.68 21.31
CA LEU A 370 -62.94 46.29 20.48
C LEU A 370 -63.57 46.73 19.15
N ASP A 371 -63.16 47.85 18.61
CA ASP A 371 -63.49 48.21 17.24
C ASP A 371 -62.81 47.21 16.26
N GLU A 372 -63.36 47.04 15.08
CA GLU A 372 -62.95 46.00 14.09
C GLU A 372 -61.48 46.25 13.65
N GLU A 373 -61.01 47.47 13.66
CA GLU A 373 -59.67 47.85 13.30
C GLU A 373 -58.64 47.42 14.38
N ARG A 374 -58.92 47.66 15.67
CA ARG A 374 -58.06 47.21 16.78
C ARG A 374 -57.99 45.74 16.94
N ARG A 375 -59.13 45.07 16.74
CA ARG A 375 -59.17 43.61 16.72
C ARG A 375 -58.27 43.01 15.62
N SER A 376 -58.36 43.58 14.41
CA SER A 376 -57.48 43.19 13.30
C SER A 376 -55.99 43.35 13.62
N TYR A 377 -55.60 44.46 14.31
CA TYR A 377 -54.22 44.65 14.73
C TYR A 377 -53.76 43.64 15.76
N LEU A 378 -54.59 43.32 16.77
CA LEU A 378 -54.25 42.29 17.77
C LEU A 378 -54.12 40.90 17.14
N GLU A 379 -54.99 40.55 16.21
CA GLU A 379 -54.88 39.30 15.44
C GLU A 379 -53.61 39.21 14.61
N VAL A 380 -53.15 40.32 14.02
CA VAL A 380 -51.86 40.34 13.29
C VAL A 380 -50.69 40.16 14.24
N VAL A 381 -50.73 40.82 15.42
CA VAL A 381 -49.67 40.67 16.44
C VAL A 381 -49.65 39.25 16.98
N SER A 382 -50.78 38.67 17.34
CA SER A 382 -50.90 37.28 17.81
C SER A 382 -50.29 36.30 16.79
N ARG A 383 -50.75 36.34 15.55
CA ARG A 383 -50.25 35.48 14.49
C ARG A 383 -48.75 35.63 14.24
N SER A 384 -48.24 36.88 14.33
CA SER A 384 -46.81 37.16 14.15
C SER A 384 -45.96 36.62 15.30
N SER A 385 -46.44 36.77 16.52
CA SER A 385 -45.80 36.28 17.74
C SER A 385 -45.72 34.74 17.78
N GLU A 386 -46.86 34.08 17.50
CA GLU A 386 -46.91 32.61 17.39
C GLU A 386 -45.97 32.07 16.29
N ARG A 387 -45.89 32.79 15.15
CA ARG A 387 -44.98 32.44 14.08
C ARG A 387 -43.53 32.53 14.53
N LEU A 388 -43.16 33.57 15.30
CA LEU A 388 -41.82 33.78 15.79
C LEU A 388 -41.45 32.72 16.84
N LEU A 389 -42.38 32.36 17.73
CA LEU A 389 -42.22 31.31 18.72
C LEU A 389 -41.89 29.97 18.03
N ARG A 390 -42.67 29.60 17.01
CA ARG A 390 -42.41 28.39 16.22
C ARG A 390 -41.03 28.42 15.56
N LEU A 391 -40.57 29.55 15.02
CA LEU A 391 -39.25 29.69 14.44
C LEU A 391 -38.11 29.46 15.45
N VAL A 392 -38.29 30.01 16.67
CA VAL A 392 -37.34 29.82 17.76
C VAL A 392 -37.26 28.32 18.17
N ASP A 393 -38.42 27.67 18.31
CA ASP A 393 -38.50 26.27 18.68
C ASP A 393 -37.91 25.35 17.58
N ASP A 394 -38.16 25.65 16.29
CA ASP A 394 -37.57 24.96 15.15
C ASP A 394 -36.05 25.11 15.14
N LEU A 395 -35.51 26.30 15.41
CA LEU A 395 -34.08 26.57 15.47
C LEU A 395 -33.40 25.79 16.61
N LEU A 396 -34.04 25.79 17.80
CA LEU A 396 -33.59 24.99 18.93
C LEU A 396 -33.59 23.49 18.66
N PHE A 397 -34.62 22.98 18.01
CA PHE A 397 -34.70 21.60 17.63
C PHE A 397 -33.52 21.21 16.72
N ILE A 398 -33.25 22.04 15.70
CA ILE A 398 -32.13 21.83 14.78
C ILE A 398 -30.78 21.88 15.50
N ALA A 399 -30.60 22.82 16.43
CA ALA A 399 -29.36 22.94 17.21
C ALA A 399 -29.11 21.68 18.06
N ARG A 400 -30.15 21.20 18.78
CA ARG A 400 -30.06 19.97 19.58
C ARG A 400 -29.80 18.73 18.72
N LEU A 401 -30.42 18.64 17.54
CA LEU A 401 -30.17 17.57 16.59
C LEU A 401 -28.70 17.54 16.12
N GLN A 402 -28.14 18.72 15.80
CA GLN A 402 -26.74 18.83 15.35
C GLN A 402 -25.74 18.49 16.45
N ALA A 403 -26.06 18.85 17.70
CA ALA A 403 -25.25 18.54 18.87
C ALA A 403 -25.36 17.04 19.30
N GLY A 404 -26.19 16.23 18.61
CA GLY A 404 -26.44 14.84 19.02
C GLY A 404 -27.18 14.73 20.37
N GLN A 405 -27.82 15.82 20.81
CA GLN A 405 -28.49 15.96 22.12
C GLN A 405 -30.01 15.74 22.03
N LEU A 406 -30.51 15.25 20.89
CA LEU A 406 -31.92 14.91 20.77
C LEU A 406 -32.21 13.61 21.52
N VAL A 407 -32.76 13.73 22.72
CA VAL A 407 -33.23 12.61 23.51
C VAL A 407 -34.71 12.39 23.22
N LEU A 408 -35.09 11.17 22.82
CA LEU A 408 -36.48 10.76 22.66
C LEU A 408 -37.02 10.17 23.98
N GLU A 409 -38.31 10.39 24.26
CA GLU A 409 -39.02 9.79 25.37
C GLU A 409 -39.97 8.68 24.84
N PRO A 410 -39.45 7.46 24.60
CA PRO A 410 -40.19 6.43 23.94
C PRO A 410 -41.26 5.82 24.84
N ALA A 411 -42.44 5.58 24.26
CA ALA A 411 -43.53 4.81 24.87
C ALA A 411 -44.19 3.89 23.84
N LYS A 412 -44.71 2.75 24.29
CA LYS A 412 -45.51 1.87 23.42
C LYS A 412 -46.90 2.47 23.25
N LEU A 413 -47.20 2.96 22.08
CA LEU A 413 -48.42 3.71 21.77
C LEU A 413 -49.09 3.18 20.49
N ASP A 414 -50.38 3.39 20.39
CA ASP A 414 -51.12 3.14 19.16
C ASP A 414 -51.01 4.33 18.23
N LEU A 415 -50.30 4.18 17.12
CA LEU A 415 -50.11 5.20 16.10
C LEU A 415 -51.45 5.71 15.54
N CYS A 416 -52.45 4.83 15.37
CA CYS A 416 -53.75 5.25 14.87
C CYS A 416 -54.44 6.25 15.81
N THR A 417 -54.29 6.08 17.12
CA THR A 417 -54.81 7.04 18.13
C THR A 417 -54.12 8.40 18.02
N ILE A 418 -52.79 8.42 17.85
CA ILE A 418 -52.02 9.67 17.69
C ILE A 418 -52.43 10.41 16.40
N VAL A 419 -52.54 9.64 15.29
CA VAL A 419 -52.94 10.22 13.99
C VAL A 419 -54.36 10.75 14.04
N ALA A 420 -55.33 10.01 14.64
CA ALA A 420 -56.69 10.46 14.78
C ALA A 420 -56.79 11.78 15.57
N GLN A 421 -56.02 11.87 16.67
CA GLN A 421 -55.97 13.11 17.48
C GLN A 421 -55.40 14.28 16.67
N SER A 422 -54.26 14.09 15.95
CA SER A 422 -53.67 15.14 15.10
C SER A 422 -54.62 15.61 13.99
N VAL A 423 -55.37 14.68 13.40
CA VAL A 423 -56.37 15.02 12.37
C VAL A 423 -57.51 15.84 12.95
N GLU A 424 -58.07 15.44 14.12
CA GLU A 424 -59.12 16.20 14.79
C GLU A 424 -58.70 17.63 15.15
N GLU A 425 -57.48 17.80 15.68
CA GLU A 425 -56.89 19.12 15.99
C GLU A 425 -56.67 19.97 14.75
N SER A 426 -56.44 19.35 13.57
CA SER A 426 -56.23 20.07 12.30
C SER A 426 -57.52 20.36 11.52
N LYS A 427 -58.65 19.69 11.84
CA LYS A 427 -59.93 19.87 11.15
C LYS A 427 -60.43 21.33 11.11
N PRO A 428 -60.41 22.13 12.18
CA PRO A 428 -60.87 23.51 12.12
C PRO A 428 -60.09 24.35 11.10
N ARG A 429 -58.80 24.11 10.99
CA ARG A 429 -57.93 24.80 10.01
C ARG A 429 -58.23 24.37 8.56
N ALA A 430 -58.53 23.11 8.36
CA ALA A 430 -58.91 22.56 7.05
C ALA A 430 -60.29 23.07 6.61
N GLU A 431 -61.28 23.06 7.51
CA GLU A 431 -62.62 23.54 7.28
C GLU A 431 -62.65 25.02 6.97
N ALA A 432 -61.89 25.85 7.71
CA ALA A 432 -61.78 27.30 7.47
C ALA A 432 -61.22 27.60 6.07
N LYS A 433 -60.42 26.66 5.47
CA LYS A 433 -59.89 26.76 4.12
C LYS A 433 -60.80 26.09 3.07
N GLY A 434 -61.85 25.38 3.47
CA GLY A 434 -62.71 24.61 2.57
C GLY A 434 -62.05 23.35 2.01
N VAL A 435 -61.17 22.68 2.79
CA VAL A 435 -60.46 21.48 2.44
C VAL A 435 -61.03 20.29 3.25
N ALA A 436 -61.37 19.19 2.59
CA ALA A 436 -61.81 17.99 3.27
C ALA A 436 -60.60 17.22 3.86
N LEU A 437 -60.62 16.98 5.17
CA LEU A 437 -59.57 16.24 5.88
C LEU A 437 -60.13 14.94 6.45
N SER A 438 -59.55 13.78 6.10
CA SER A 438 -60.03 12.49 6.54
C SER A 438 -58.91 11.58 7.04
N PHE A 439 -59.20 10.78 8.08
CA PHE A 439 -58.35 9.70 8.54
C PHE A 439 -58.92 8.36 8.06
N LEU A 440 -58.15 7.62 7.29
CA LEU A 440 -58.51 6.35 6.68
C LEU A 440 -57.78 5.18 7.36
N GLY A 441 -57.68 5.18 8.68
CA GLY A 441 -57.06 4.12 9.46
C GLY A 441 -58.12 3.18 10.05
N SER A 442 -57.83 1.89 10.08
CA SER A 442 -58.67 0.90 10.78
C SER A 442 -57.78 -0.06 11.55
N GLY A 443 -58.09 -0.26 12.82
CA GLY A 443 -57.35 -1.16 13.71
C GLY A 443 -56.32 -0.45 14.59
N THR A 444 -55.57 -1.24 15.34
CA THR A 444 -54.51 -0.76 16.26
C THR A 444 -53.14 -1.01 15.65
N VAL A 445 -52.30 -0.01 15.63
CA VAL A 445 -50.93 -0.09 15.12
C VAL A 445 -49.96 0.29 16.24
N MET A 446 -49.52 -0.71 17.02
CA MET A 446 -48.63 -0.49 18.16
C MET A 446 -47.18 -0.29 17.71
N ILE A 447 -46.59 0.84 18.08
CA ILE A 447 -45.18 1.14 17.86
C ILE A 447 -44.59 1.76 19.14
N GLU A 448 -43.25 1.68 19.26
CA GLU A 448 -42.52 2.39 20.30
C GLU A 448 -42.06 3.73 19.73
N CYS A 449 -42.60 4.83 20.25
CA CYS A 449 -42.31 6.17 19.73
C CYS A 449 -42.44 7.25 20.80
N ASP A 450 -41.82 8.41 20.55
CA ASP A 450 -42.05 9.64 21.32
C ASP A 450 -43.32 10.32 20.80
N LYS A 451 -44.35 10.37 21.67
CA LYS A 451 -45.66 10.95 21.35
C LYS A 451 -45.54 12.41 20.86
N GLY A 452 -44.78 13.24 21.57
CA GLY A 452 -44.66 14.65 21.26
C GLY A 452 -43.99 14.88 19.91
N ARG A 453 -42.95 14.08 19.61
CA ARG A 453 -42.22 14.18 18.33
C ARG A 453 -43.06 13.68 17.14
N ILE A 454 -43.82 12.59 17.32
CA ILE A 454 -44.75 12.11 16.27
C ILE A 454 -45.86 13.14 16.02
N PHE A 455 -46.39 13.80 17.06
CA PHE A 455 -47.31 14.93 16.89
C PHE A 455 -46.69 16.09 16.10
N GLN A 456 -45.47 16.49 16.42
CA GLN A 456 -44.73 17.52 15.71
C GLN A 456 -44.51 17.16 14.23
N LEU A 457 -44.16 15.90 13.95
CA LEU A 457 -44.04 15.38 12.57
C LEU A 457 -45.38 15.51 11.82
N LEU A 458 -46.45 15.06 12.43
CA LEU A 458 -47.79 15.11 11.85
C LEU A 458 -48.27 16.54 11.62
N ASP A 459 -48.08 17.45 12.58
CA ASP A 459 -48.45 18.88 12.42
C ASP A 459 -47.70 19.53 11.27
N ASN A 460 -46.40 19.25 11.10
CA ASN A 460 -45.62 19.73 9.98
C ASN A 460 -46.15 19.23 8.62
N LEU A 461 -46.58 17.96 8.53
CA LEU A 461 -47.12 17.41 7.30
C LEU A 461 -48.54 17.87 7.03
N LEU A 462 -49.43 17.90 8.03
CA LEU A 462 -50.80 18.34 7.92
C LEU A 462 -50.90 19.85 7.63
N SER A 463 -50.07 20.65 8.31
CA SER A 463 -49.99 22.08 8.07
C SER A 463 -49.58 22.38 6.62
N ASN A 464 -48.58 21.65 6.09
CA ASN A 464 -48.18 21.74 4.69
C ASN A 464 -49.30 21.30 3.74
N ALA A 465 -49.91 20.13 3.98
CA ALA A 465 -51.00 19.62 3.15
C ALA A 465 -52.17 20.64 3.08
N ILE A 466 -52.63 21.15 4.24
CA ILE A 466 -53.70 22.17 4.32
C ILE A 466 -53.28 23.43 3.57
N LYS A 467 -52.02 23.87 3.73
CA LYS A 467 -51.50 25.09 3.16
C LYS A 467 -51.44 25.04 1.63
N PHE A 468 -51.04 23.91 1.02
CA PHE A 468 -50.84 23.78 -0.40
C PHE A 468 -52.03 23.16 -1.16
N THR A 469 -53.08 22.71 -0.47
CA THR A 469 -54.31 22.25 -1.10
C THR A 469 -55.26 23.42 -1.31
N PRO A 470 -55.78 23.64 -2.54
CA PRO A 470 -56.81 24.65 -2.81
C PRO A 470 -58.15 24.33 -2.12
N ALA A 471 -58.99 25.35 -1.99
CA ALA A 471 -60.39 25.13 -1.52
C ALA A 471 -61.14 24.15 -2.42
N GLY A 472 -61.89 23.22 -1.83
CA GLY A 472 -62.56 22.12 -2.50
C GLY A 472 -61.69 20.88 -2.67
N GLY A 473 -60.37 20.93 -2.31
CA GLY A 473 -59.48 19.78 -2.32
C GLY A 473 -59.67 18.85 -1.11
N ARG A 474 -58.87 17.76 -1.10
CA ARG A 474 -58.96 16.72 -0.08
C ARG A 474 -57.58 16.36 0.44
N ILE A 475 -57.51 15.98 1.72
CA ILE A 475 -56.33 15.46 2.41
C ILE A 475 -56.74 14.12 3.06
N ASP A 476 -56.08 13.05 2.67
CA ASP A 476 -56.26 11.73 3.23
C ASP A 476 -55.03 11.30 4.04
N VAL A 477 -55.27 10.95 5.31
CA VAL A 477 -54.23 10.42 6.20
C VAL A 477 -54.46 8.94 6.40
N ARG A 478 -53.41 8.12 6.26
CA ARG A 478 -53.49 6.66 6.46
C ARG A 478 -52.41 6.21 7.42
N ALA A 479 -52.78 5.31 8.33
CA ALA A 479 -51.82 4.58 9.16
C ALA A 479 -52.11 3.10 9.01
N VAL A 480 -51.12 2.34 8.55
CA VAL A 480 -51.27 0.89 8.30
C VAL A 480 -50.11 0.11 8.93
N PRO A 481 -50.37 -1.08 9.48
CA PRO A 481 -49.30 -1.92 10.00
C PRO A 481 -48.43 -2.45 8.86
N LYS A 482 -47.11 -2.59 9.12
CA LYS A 482 -46.14 -3.27 8.30
C LYS A 482 -45.51 -4.40 9.12
N LEU A 483 -44.89 -5.41 8.48
CA LEU A 483 -44.33 -6.60 9.14
C LEU A 483 -43.41 -6.24 10.33
N ASP A 484 -42.59 -5.21 10.17
CA ASP A 484 -41.61 -4.77 11.16
C ASP A 484 -41.88 -3.32 11.65
N GLY A 485 -43.14 -2.86 11.63
CA GLY A 485 -43.45 -1.49 12.05
C GLY A 485 -44.75 -0.96 11.50
N ALA A 486 -44.75 0.31 11.09
CA ALA A 486 -45.91 1.01 10.58
C ALA A 486 -45.56 1.88 9.37
N VAL A 487 -46.54 2.11 8.53
CA VAL A 487 -46.47 3.12 7.45
C VAL A 487 -47.55 4.17 7.73
N LEU A 488 -47.10 5.44 7.73
CA LEU A 488 -47.96 6.60 7.80
C LEU A 488 -47.92 7.34 6.47
N GLU A 489 -49.04 7.66 5.89
CA GLU A 489 -49.16 8.40 4.63
C GLU A 489 -50.05 9.62 4.83
N VAL A 490 -49.59 10.77 4.29
CA VAL A 490 -50.38 12.01 4.19
C VAL A 490 -50.45 12.37 2.73
N SER A 491 -51.58 12.24 2.11
CA SER A 491 -51.81 12.53 0.69
C SER A 491 -52.77 13.71 0.53
N ASP A 492 -52.37 14.67 -0.27
CA ASP A 492 -53.17 15.85 -0.60
C ASP A 492 -53.43 15.94 -2.11
N THR A 493 -54.47 16.66 -2.48
CA THR A 493 -54.80 17.01 -3.87
C THR A 493 -54.40 18.43 -4.19
N GLY A 494 -53.25 18.83 -3.67
CA GLY A 494 -52.70 20.19 -3.82
C GLY A 494 -51.95 20.43 -5.09
N ILE A 495 -51.10 21.43 -5.09
CA ILE A 495 -50.31 21.89 -6.25
C ILE A 495 -49.24 20.87 -6.69
N GLY A 496 -48.93 19.86 -5.88
CA GLY A 496 -47.89 18.88 -6.17
C GLY A 496 -46.47 19.39 -6.02
N LEU A 497 -45.52 18.58 -6.46
CA LEU A 497 -44.10 18.86 -6.47
C LEU A 497 -43.57 18.93 -7.91
N ALA A 498 -42.69 19.87 -8.20
CA ALA A 498 -42.02 19.94 -9.49
C ALA A 498 -41.09 18.73 -9.70
N PRO A 499 -40.82 18.32 -10.93
CA PRO A 499 -39.91 17.23 -11.22
C PRO A 499 -38.52 17.44 -10.61
N GLY A 500 -38.05 16.43 -9.85
CA GLY A 500 -36.74 16.48 -9.17
C GLY A 500 -36.75 17.11 -7.77
N GLU A 501 -37.87 17.66 -7.30
CA GLU A 501 -37.95 18.27 -5.97
C GLU A 501 -38.25 17.25 -4.82
N ALA A 502 -38.65 16.02 -5.11
CA ALA A 502 -39.09 15.04 -4.13
C ALA A 502 -38.06 14.74 -3.01
N GLU A 503 -36.78 14.82 -3.31
CA GLU A 503 -35.71 14.70 -2.31
C GLU A 503 -35.32 16.03 -1.69
N LEU A 504 -35.33 17.10 -2.47
CA LEU A 504 -34.91 18.42 -2.06
C LEU A 504 -35.87 19.10 -1.07
N VAL A 505 -37.16 18.72 -1.07
CA VAL A 505 -38.15 19.30 -0.15
C VAL A 505 -37.85 19.08 1.32
N PHE A 506 -36.97 18.16 1.65
CA PHE A 506 -36.49 17.88 3.00
C PHE A 506 -35.22 18.65 3.37
N ASP A 507 -34.63 19.43 2.44
CA ASP A 507 -33.46 20.24 2.74
C ASP A 507 -33.82 21.48 3.54
N ARG A 508 -32.87 21.98 4.35
CA ARG A 508 -33.06 23.17 5.19
C ARG A 508 -33.34 24.40 4.33
N PHE A 509 -34.36 25.14 4.68
CA PHE A 509 -34.76 26.37 4.01
C PHE A 509 -35.18 26.18 2.55
N PHE A 510 -35.35 24.94 2.10
CA PHE A 510 -35.83 24.68 0.74
C PHE A 510 -37.29 25.15 0.56
N ARG A 511 -37.55 25.77 -0.57
CA ARG A 511 -38.89 26.20 -1.01
C ARG A 511 -39.04 25.84 -2.47
N SER A 512 -40.11 25.07 -2.79
CA SER A 512 -40.41 24.69 -4.16
C SER A 512 -40.59 25.92 -5.05
N SER A 513 -40.12 25.84 -6.28
CA SER A 513 -40.30 26.86 -7.31
C SER A 513 -41.79 27.12 -7.59
N THR A 514 -42.62 26.08 -7.54
CA THR A 514 -44.10 26.18 -7.67
C THR A 514 -44.71 27.00 -6.54
N THR A 515 -44.23 26.79 -5.31
CA THR A 515 -44.71 27.50 -4.11
C THR A 515 -44.27 28.97 -4.09
N ALA A 516 -43.05 29.26 -4.57
CA ALA A 516 -42.53 30.64 -4.62
C ALA A 516 -43.36 31.50 -5.59
N ALA A 517 -43.81 30.91 -6.71
CA ALA A 517 -44.65 31.62 -7.68
C ALA A 517 -46.04 32.01 -7.10
N GLN A 518 -46.55 31.23 -6.15
CA GLN A 518 -47.84 31.50 -5.51
C GLN A 518 -47.77 32.31 -4.21
N GLN A 519 -46.58 32.83 -3.84
CA GLN A 519 -46.33 33.65 -2.63
C GLN A 519 -46.84 33.03 -1.32
N ILE A 520 -46.95 31.72 -1.23
CA ILE A 520 -47.40 31.03 -0.02
C ILE A 520 -46.31 31.12 1.07
N PRO A 521 -46.59 31.71 2.26
CA PRO A 521 -45.56 31.90 3.27
C PRO A 521 -45.09 30.61 3.91
N GLY A 522 -43.78 30.48 4.19
CA GLY A 522 -43.19 29.31 4.84
C GLY A 522 -41.73 29.52 5.19
N THR A 523 -41.24 28.79 6.19
CA THR A 523 -39.84 28.83 6.69
C THR A 523 -38.89 27.90 5.95
N GLY A 524 -39.43 26.84 5.34
CA GLY A 524 -38.62 25.76 4.74
C GLY A 524 -37.96 24.84 5.77
N LEU A 525 -38.41 24.86 7.05
CA LEU A 525 -37.85 24.02 8.11
C LEU A 525 -38.74 22.83 8.47
N GLY A 526 -40.07 22.91 8.29
CA GLY A 526 -41.03 21.94 8.77
C GLY A 526 -40.79 20.52 8.19
N LEU A 527 -40.51 20.38 6.87
CA LEU A 527 -40.23 19.08 6.27
C LEU A 527 -38.87 18.54 6.68
N PHE A 528 -37.85 19.40 6.82
CA PHE A 528 -36.57 19.00 7.38
C PHE A 528 -36.73 18.43 8.80
N ILE A 529 -37.53 19.08 9.65
CA ILE A 529 -37.83 18.61 11.01
C ILE A 529 -38.60 17.30 10.97
N ALA A 530 -39.59 17.16 10.10
CA ALA A 530 -40.33 15.91 9.93
C ALA A 530 -39.41 14.73 9.53
N ARG A 531 -38.47 14.97 8.62
CA ARG A 531 -37.45 13.99 8.25
C ARG A 531 -36.54 13.65 9.43
N ALA A 532 -36.03 14.63 10.14
CA ALA A 532 -35.17 14.43 11.30
C ALA A 532 -35.87 13.64 12.42
N ILE A 533 -37.17 13.88 12.65
CA ILE A 533 -37.96 13.11 13.61
C ILE A 533 -38.13 11.66 13.15
N ALA A 534 -38.46 11.43 11.89
CA ALA A 534 -38.59 10.07 11.34
C ALA A 534 -37.26 9.30 11.46
N GLU A 535 -36.14 9.92 11.08
CA GLU A 535 -34.79 9.34 11.17
C GLU A 535 -34.38 9.07 12.63
N ALA A 536 -34.68 9.97 13.56
CA ALA A 536 -34.43 9.78 14.99
C ALA A 536 -35.19 8.58 15.57
N HIS A 537 -36.36 8.24 15.00
CA HIS A 537 -37.10 7.04 15.33
C HIS A 537 -36.63 5.78 14.58
N GLY A 538 -35.52 5.86 13.82
CA GLY A 538 -35.02 4.75 13.01
C GLY A 538 -35.85 4.48 11.76
N GLY A 539 -36.71 5.41 11.39
CA GLY A 539 -37.57 5.35 10.22
C GLY A 539 -37.05 6.12 9.02
N GLN A 540 -37.87 6.24 7.99
CA GLN A 540 -37.59 6.99 6.78
C GLN A 540 -38.81 7.78 6.33
N ILE A 541 -38.61 8.93 5.67
CA ILE A 541 -39.67 9.71 5.04
C ILE A 541 -39.34 9.90 3.56
N SER A 542 -40.34 9.82 2.71
CA SER A 542 -40.26 10.08 1.29
C SER A 542 -41.42 10.92 0.80
N ALA A 543 -41.21 11.66 -0.27
CA ALA A 543 -42.24 12.44 -0.93
C ALA A 543 -42.46 11.91 -2.36
N GLY A 544 -43.72 11.83 -2.77
CA GLY A 544 -44.10 11.48 -4.12
C GLY A 544 -45.25 12.38 -4.58
N GLY A 545 -45.40 12.55 -5.89
CA GLY A 545 -46.44 13.39 -6.47
C GLY A 545 -46.04 13.91 -7.84
N ARG A 546 -47.02 14.47 -8.53
CA ARG A 546 -46.83 15.15 -9.84
C ARG A 546 -47.28 16.58 -9.71
N ASP A 547 -46.70 17.46 -10.51
CA ASP A 547 -47.14 18.84 -10.62
C ASP A 547 -48.63 18.88 -11.04
N GLY A 548 -49.44 19.54 -10.19
CA GLY A 548 -50.90 19.62 -10.38
C GLY A 548 -51.75 18.42 -9.90
N ASP A 549 -51.13 17.27 -9.53
CA ASP A 549 -51.83 16.05 -9.09
C ASP A 549 -51.78 15.82 -7.58
N GLY A 550 -51.22 16.76 -6.80
CA GLY A 550 -51.07 16.64 -5.34
C GLY A 550 -49.76 15.97 -4.92
N THR A 551 -49.60 15.87 -3.57
CA THR A 551 -48.41 15.30 -2.95
C THR A 551 -48.76 14.18 -1.99
N THR A 552 -47.92 13.18 -1.91
CA THR A 552 -48.02 12.13 -0.89
C THR A 552 -46.69 12.04 -0.13
N PHE A 553 -46.73 12.28 1.17
CA PHE A 553 -45.64 12.01 2.08
C PHE A 553 -45.86 10.64 2.71
N ARG A 554 -44.84 9.77 2.61
CA ARG A 554 -44.84 8.43 3.15
C ARG A 554 -43.75 8.28 4.19
N ILE A 555 -44.12 7.89 5.41
CA ILE A 555 -43.23 7.68 6.53
C ILE A 555 -43.27 6.22 6.91
N GLU A 556 -42.11 5.57 7.02
CA GLU A 556 -41.97 4.22 7.53
C GLU A 556 -41.31 4.27 8.90
N LEU A 557 -41.97 3.75 9.93
CA LEU A 557 -41.49 3.71 11.30
C LEU A 557 -41.30 2.27 11.75
N PRO A 558 -40.21 1.91 12.43
CA PRO A 558 -40.04 0.58 12.99
C PRO A 558 -40.95 0.34 14.19
N ALA A 559 -41.25 -0.94 14.48
CA ALA A 559 -42.07 -1.31 15.66
C ALA A 559 -41.34 -0.99 16.99
N GLN A 560 -40.04 -0.99 17.00
CA GLN A 560 -39.21 -0.69 18.16
C GLN A 560 -38.16 0.37 17.79
N LEU A 561 -37.85 1.24 18.73
CA LEU A 561 -36.76 2.23 18.52
C LEU A 561 -35.40 1.54 18.48
N PRO A 562 -34.50 2.02 17.61
CA PRO A 562 -33.08 1.62 17.68
C PRO A 562 -32.46 2.10 19.01
N PRO A 563 -31.47 1.36 19.57
CA PRO A 563 -30.78 1.76 20.78
C PRO A 563 -30.15 3.16 20.60
N GLN A 564 -30.46 4.07 21.56
CA GLN A 564 -29.92 5.43 21.51
C GLN A 564 -28.43 5.43 21.87
N PRO A 565 -27.57 6.16 21.15
CA PRO A 565 -26.18 6.30 21.54
C PRO A 565 -26.09 7.01 22.89
N GLY A 566 -25.73 6.29 23.96
CA GLY A 566 -25.53 6.81 25.32
C GLY A 566 -26.32 6.14 26.45
N SER A 567 -27.21 5.17 26.18
CA SER A 567 -28.00 4.51 27.24
C SER A 567 -27.27 3.37 27.98
N ASP A 568 -26.09 2.94 27.54
CA ASP A 568 -25.38 1.79 28.12
C ASP A 568 -24.37 2.13 29.25
N SER A 569 -24.24 3.40 29.68
CA SER A 569 -23.27 3.75 30.73
C SER A 569 -23.83 3.90 32.14
N ALA A 570 -25.13 3.74 32.36
CA ALA A 570 -25.74 3.94 33.69
C ALA A 570 -26.15 2.61 34.41
N GLY A 571 -25.96 1.45 33.77
CA GLY A 571 -26.43 0.16 34.32
C GLY A 571 -25.36 -0.84 34.75
N ALA A 572 -24.07 -0.60 34.51
CA ALA A 572 -23.01 -1.61 34.71
C ALA A 572 -22.08 -1.39 35.92
N GLU A 573 -22.29 -0.38 36.75
CA GLU A 573 -21.39 -0.08 37.89
C GLU A 573 -22.00 -0.32 39.27
N LEU A 574 -23.04 -1.13 39.40
CA LEU A 574 -23.65 -1.42 40.71
C LEU A 574 -23.87 -2.93 40.98
N VAL A 575 -23.07 -3.82 40.41
CA VAL A 575 -22.91 -5.21 40.92
C VAL A 575 -21.52 -5.71 40.51
N ALA A 576 -20.48 -5.43 41.24
CA ALA A 576 -19.31 -6.27 41.47
C ALA A 576 -18.59 -5.78 42.72
#